data_2f01fcbae64830fa72ec27d9d0f846d0
#
_entry.id   2f01fcbae64830fa72ec27d9d0f846d0
#
_cell.length_a   1.000
_cell.length_b   1.000
_cell.length_c   1.000
_cell.angle_alpha   90.00
_cell.angle_beta   90.00
_cell.angle_gamma   90.00
#
_symmetry.space_group_name_H-M   'P 1'
#
loop_
_entity.id
_entity.type
_entity.pdbx_description
1 polymer ?
#
loop_
_entity_poly.entity_id
_entity_poly.type
_entity_poly.pdbx_seq_one_letter_code
_entity_poly.pdbx_strand_id
1 'polypeptide(L)'
;MKKKMSNRDKTFWAVVIPVVVLFFAFNTLPMIKGVIYSFTNYKGYGSYDYVGLRNYTDLFTDARVGKSYLFTFKYAIAGTVLVNVLSLVMAVALNSNIRGKSALRGVYFVPNILGGLVIGYIFSFIFTYILPVVGNTFNIGFLQNSILASEKYAWIGVLIVGVWQAVAMNTIIYISGLQTVPEDVYEASMLDGAGKWQQFWKVTFPLVMPFVTINLVLSTKNFLMVFDQIMSLTKGGPAQSTESISYLIYRNGMDGGQFGFQSANAVIFFVVIVAISLFQMGVMNKKEEQL
;
A
#
# COMPACT_ATOMS: atom_id res chain seq x y z
N MET A 1 -31.66 -36.96 16.93
CA MET A 1 -31.36 -37.42 15.57
C MET A 1 -30.21 -36.58 14.97
N LYS A 2 -29.02 -37.13 14.76
CA LYS A 2 -27.92 -36.42 14.07
C LYS A 2 -28.27 -36.34 12.58
N LYS A 3 -28.50 -35.11 12.08
CA LYS A 3 -28.78 -34.84 10.66
C LYS A 3 -27.56 -35.32 9.84
N LYS A 4 -27.73 -36.34 9.01
CA LYS A 4 -26.66 -36.87 8.16
C LYS A 4 -26.21 -35.77 7.20
N MET A 5 -24.94 -35.38 7.24
CA MET A 5 -24.40 -34.34 6.38
C MET A 5 -24.62 -34.70 4.91
N SER A 6 -25.13 -33.74 4.14
CA SER A 6 -25.27 -33.87 2.68
C SER A 6 -23.91 -34.06 2.01
N ASN A 7 -23.86 -34.66 0.83
CA ASN A 7 -22.60 -34.77 0.06
C ASN A 7 -22.03 -33.39 -0.26
N ARG A 8 -22.89 -32.36 -0.47
CA ARG A 8 -22.49 -30.97 -0.64
C ARG A 8 -21.79 -30.42 0.60
N ASP A 9 -22.29 -30.73 1.80
CA ASP A 9 -21.68 -30.26 3.05
C ASP A 9 -20.33 -30.94 3.28
N LYS A 10 -20.21 -32.23 2.93
CA LYS A 10 -18.92 -32.94 3.01
C LYS A 10 -17.86 -32.35 2.09
N THR A 11 -18.23 -32.05 0.83
CA THR A 11 -17.31 -31.42 -0.12
C THR A 11 -16.93 -30.01 0.34
N PHE A 12 -17.88 -29.23 0.85
CA PHE A 12 -17.63 -27.90 1.41
C PHE A 12 -16.57 -27.97 2.54
N TRP A 13 -16.79 -28.82 3.54
CA TRP A 13 -15.85 -28.95 4.66
C TRP A 13 -14.50 -29.55 4.24
N ALA A 14 -14.47 -30.47 3.28
CA ALA A 14 -13.23 -31.03 2.74
C ALA A 14 -12.34 -29.98 2.06
N VAL A 15 -12.92 -28.91 1.51
CA VAL A 15 -12.16 -27.79 0.91
C VAL A 15 -11.84 -26.73 1.95
N VAL A 16 -12.81 -26.34 2.77
CA VAL A 16 -12.64 -25.22 3.71
C VAL A 16 -11.67 -25.55 4.86
N ILE A 17 -11.74 -26.76 5.43
CA ILE A 17 -10.88 -27.13 6.57
C ILE A 17 -9.39 -27.04 6.22
N PRO A 18 -8.88 -27.66 5.14
CA PRO A 18 -7.46 -27.54 4.78
C PRO A 18 -7.02 -26.07 4.57
N VAL A 19 -7.85 -25.24 3.91
CA VAL A 19 -7.54 -23.82 3.68
C VAL A 19 -7.43 -23.06 5.01
N VAL A 20 -8.40 -23.27 5.92
CA VAL A 20 -8.38 -22.63 7.24
C VAL A 20 -7.18 -23.09 8.08
N VAL A 21 -6.85 -24.39 8.04
CA VAL A 21 -5.68 -24.94 8.75
C VAL A 21 -4.39 -24.33 8.21
N LEU A 22 -4.23 -24.26 6.89
CA LEU A 22 -3.05 -23.65 6.27
C LEU A 22 -2.97 -22.17 6.60
N PHE A 23 -4.08 -21.44 6.54
CA PHE A 23 -4.13 -20.03 6.92
C PHE A 23 -3.72 -19.83 8.38
N PHE A 24 -4.28 -20.65 9.29
CA PHE A 24 -3.91 -20.61 10.70
C PHE A 24 -2.43 -20.90 10.91
N ALA A 25 -1.90 -21.96 10.29
CA ALA A 25 -0.52 -22.39 10.46
C ALA A 25 0.50 -21.37 9.91
N PHE A 26 0.23 -20.74 8.76
CA PHE A 26 1.18 -19.87 8.09
C PHE A 26 0.95 -18.36 8.33
N ASN A 27 -0.23 -17.93 8.78
CA ASN A 27 -0.51 -16.53 9.08
C ASN A 27 -0.75 -16.29 10.57
N THR A 28 -1.72 -17.01 11.17
CA THR A 28 -2.13 -16.73 12.55
C THR A 28 -1.08 -17.17 13.57
N LEU A 29 -0.51 -18.36 13.42
CA LEU A 29 0.46 -18.89 14.37
C LEU A 29 1.77 -18.07 14.39
N PRO A 30 2.39 -17.66 13.27
CA PRO A 30 3.53 -16.75 13.29
C PRO A 30 3.20 -15.39 13.92
N MET A 31 2.00 -14.84 13.67
CA MET A 31 1.54 -13.61 14.31
C MET A 31 1.47 -13.75 15.84
N ILE A 32 0.86 -14.83 16.35
CA ILE A 32 0.81 -15.11 17.80
C ILE A 32 2.21 -15.23 18.37
N LYS A 33 3.12 -15.96 17.71
CA LYS A 33 4.52 -16.06 18.13
C LYS A 33 5.21 -14.70 18.14
N GLY A 34 4.98 -13.86 17.13
CA GLY A 34 5.49 -12.49 17.12
C GLY A 34 5.02 -11.69 18.33
N VAL A 35 3.74 -11.78 18.70
CA VAL A 35 3.22 -11.15 19.92
C VAL A 35 3.90 -11.70 21.18
N ILE A 36 4.14 -13.00 21.28
CA ILE A 36 4.86 -13.58 22.43
C ILE A 36 6.30 -13.06 22.48
N TYR A 37 7.02 -13.09 21.36
CA TYR A 37 8.41 -12.60 21.29
C TYR A 37 8.54 -11.10 21.58
N SER A 38 7.51 -10.32 21.37
CA SER A 38 7.53 -8.87 21.68
C SER A 38 7.76 -8.57 23.18
N PHE A 39 7.48 -9.54 24.07
CA PHE A 39 7.73 -9.44 25.51
C PHE A 39 9.07 -10.07 25.94
N THR A 40 9.93 -10.42 25.01
CA THR A 40 11.18 -11.14 25.27
C THR A 40 12.40 -10.42 24.69
N ASN A 41 13.59 -10.82 25.15
CA ASN A 41 14.87 -10.37 24.58
C ASN A 41 15.34 -11.26 23.40
N TYR A 42 14.42 -11.97 22.73
CA TYR A 42 14.73 -12.93 21.68
C TYR A 42 15.49 -12.26 20.51
N LYS A 43 16.61 -12.88 20.13
CA LYS A 43 17.50 -12.38 19.07
C LYS A 43 17.21 -12.98 17.69
N GLY A 44 16.24 -13.89 17.57
CA GLY A 44 15.96 -14.66 16.35
C GLY A 44 16.55 -16.08 16.41
N TYR A 45 17.38 -16.37 17.39
CA TYR A 45 18.00 -17.69 17.65
C TYR A 45 18.34 -17.85 19.14
N GLY A 46 18.57 -19.09 19.57
CA GLY A 46 18.94 -19.41 20.96
C GLY A 46 17.79 -19.28 21.96
N SER A 47 18.15 -19.24 23.25
CA SER A 47 17.23 -19.03 24.37
C SER A 47 16.86 -17.55 24.51
N TYR A 48 15.76 -17.28 25.17
CA TYR A 48 15.29 -15.93 25.47
C TYR A 48 14.70 -15.86 26.87
N ASP A 49 14.75 -14.66 27.45
CA ASP A 49 14.14 -14.34 28.73
C ASP A 49 12.96 -13.40 28.52
N TYR A 50 12.04 -13.42 29.48
CA TYR A 50 10.91 -12.51 29.51
C TYR A 50 11.34 -11.16 30.05
N VAL A 51 11.14 -10.07 29.27
CA VAL A 51 11.52 -8.71 29.66
C VAL A 51 10.31 -7.80 29.93
N GLY A 52 9.11 -8.38 29.93
CA GLY A 52 7.87 -7.64 30.14
C GLY A 52 7.64 -6.56 29.06
N LEU A 53 7.30 -5.35 29.46
CA LEU A 53 6.99 -4.23 28.56
C LEU A 53 8.21 -3.41 28.13
N ARG A 54 9.44 -3.83 28.48
CA ARG A 54 10.65 -3.08 28.21
C ARG A 54 10.81 -2.74 26.72
N ASN A 55 10.59 -3.69 25.81
CA ASN A 55 10.66 -3.44 24.38
C ASN A 55 9.71 -2.32 23.94
N TYR A 56 8.53 -2.25 24.51
CA TYR A 56 7.54 -1.23 24.18
C TYR A 56 7.94 0.15 24.72
N THR A 57 8.49 0.24 25.93
CA THR A 57 9.00 1.52 26.47
C THR A 57 10.19 2.03 25.70
N ASP A 58 11.12 1.15 25.34
CA ASP A 58 12.33 1.49 24.60
C ASP A 58 12.01 1.97 23.16
N LEU A 59 10.93 1.46 22.53
CA LEU A 59 10.46 1.94 21.21
C LEU A 59 10.13 3.44 21.19
N PHE A 60 9.52 3.97 22.24
CA PHE A 60 9.15 5.39 22.30
C PHE A 60 10.34 6.32 22.51
N THR A 61 11.48 5.79 22.93
CA THR A 61 12.73 6.56 23.14
C THR A 61 13.74 6.38 22.02
N ASP A 62 13.52 5.41 21.13
CA ASP A 62 14.42 5.14 20.01
C ASP A 62 14.20 6.16 18.88
N ALA A 63 15.20 7.04 18.69
CA ALA A 63 15.17 8.08 17.66
C ALA A 63 15.08 7.52 16.22
N ARG A 64 15.64 6.33 15.97
CA ARG A 64 15.60 5.69 14.66
C ARG A 64 14.19 5.16 14.34
N VAL A 65 13.53 4.56 15.33
CA VAL A 65 12.12 4.16 15.23
C VAL A 65 11.28 5.40 14.93
N GLY A 66 11.43 6.48 15.69
CA GLY A 66 10.69 7.72 15.46
C GLY A 66 10.87 8.30 14.05
N LYS A 67 12.11 8.31 13.51
CA LYS A 67 12.41 8.75 12.14
C LYS A 67 11.74 7.84 11.10
N SER A 68 11.75 6.52 11.31
CA SER A 68 11.11 5.56 10.39
C SER A 68 9.58 5.71 10.37
N TYR A 69 8.95 6.00 11.51
CA TYR A 69 7.53 6.35 11.57
C TYR A 69 7.24 7.63 10.79
N LEU A 70 8.00 8.69 11.03
CA LEU A 70 7.81 9.97 10.32
C LEU A 70 7.95 9.81 8.81
N PHE A 71 8.99 9.09 8.35
CA PHE A 71 9.18 8.78 6.94
C PHE A 71 7.99 7.99 6.38
N THR A 72 7.58 6.92 7.07
CA THR A 72 6.50 6.04 6.61
C THR A 72 5.18 6.80 6.48
N PHE A 73 4.82 7.65 7.44
CA PHE A 73 3.61 8.47 7.37
C PHE A 73 3.68 9.49 6.24
N LYS A 74 4.81 10.22 6.12
CA LYS A 74 5.03 11.15 5.01
C LYS A 74 4.84 10.45 3.65
N TYR A 75 5.46 9.30 3.48
CA TYR A 75 5.39 8.51 2.26
C TYR A 75 3.96 8.02 2.00
N ALA A 76 3.29 7.49 3.02
CA ALA A 76 1.94 6.96 2.92
C ALA A 76 0.92 8.03 2.56
N ILE A 77 0.99 9.21 3.18
CA ILE A 77 0.09 10.33 2.87
C ILE A 77 0.29 10.78 1.43
N ALA A 78 1.55 11.05 1.03
CA ALA A 78 1.85 11.49 -0.33
C ALA A 78 1.44 10.45 -1.38
N GLY A 79 1.77 9.17 -1.15
CA GLY A 79 1.43 8.08 -2.05
C GLY A 79 -0.07 7.85 -2.18
N THR A 80 -0.79 7.85 -1.06
CA THR A 80 -2.25 7.68 -1.05
C THR A 80 -2.96 8.80 -1.82
N VAL A 81 -2.58 10.05 -1.59
CA VAL A 81 -3.17 11.18 -2.31
C VAL A 81 -2.88 11.09 -3.80
N LEU A 82 -1.62 10.91 -4.18
CA LEU A 82 -1.22 10.84 -5.58
C LEU A 82 -1.86 9.68 -6.32
N VAL A 83 -1.86 8.47 -5.73
CA VAL A 83 -2.44 7.30 -6.40
C VAL A 83 -3.94 7.45 -6.60
N ASN A 84 -4.68 7.97 -5.61
CA ASN A 84 -6.12 8.14 -5.74
C ASN A 84 -6.48 9.19 -6.79
N VAL A 85 -5.78 10.34 -6.80
CA VAL A 85 -6.00 11.39 -7.80
C VAL A 85 -5.67 10.88 -9.21
N LEU A 86 -4.50 10.29 -9.41
CA LEU A 86 -4.08 9.79 -10.72
C LEU A 86 -4.99 8.65 -11.20
N SER A 87 -5.35 7.71 -10.33
CA SER A 87 -6.21 6.59 -10.68
C SER A 87 -7.63 7.02 -11.03
N LEU A 88 -8.18 8.01 -10.32
CA LEU A 88 -9.51 8.55 -10.63
C LEU A 88 -9.50 9.27 -11.98
N VAL A 89 -8.52 10.12 -12.25
CA VAL A 89 -8.35 10.80 -13.54
C VAL A 89 -8.22 9.78 -14.67
N MET A 90 -7.38 8.75 -14.49
CA MET A 90 -7.22 7.69 -15.48
C MET A 90 -8.48 6.84 -15.67
N ALA A 91 -9.21 6.56 -14.58
CA ALA A 91 -10.46 5.81 -14.65
C ALA A 91 -11.52 6.58 -15.46
N VAL A 92 -11.69 7.87 -15.21
CA VAL A 92 -12.60 8.74 -15.98
C VAL A 92 -12.20 8.76 -17.45
N ALA A 93 -10.90 8.94 -17.75
CA ALA A 93 -10.40 8.92 -19.12
C ALA A 93 -10.66 7.56 -19.81
N LEU A 94 -10.32 6.44 -19.17
CA LEU A 94 -10.48 5.09 -19.72
C LEU A 94 -11.93 4.59 -19.75
N ASN A 95 -12.85 5.20 -18.99
CA ASN A 95 -14.27 4.91 -19.04
C ASN A 95 -14.97 5.59 -20.22
N SER A 96 -14.34 6.63 -20.78
CA SER A 96 -14.87 7.30 -21.99
C SER A 96 -14.71 6.46 -23.28
N ASN A 97 -15.33 6.90 -24.38
CA ASN A 97 -15.30 6.19 -25.67
C ASN A 97 -13.98 6.37 -26.43
N ILE A 98 -12.84 5.97 -25.80
CA ILE A 98 -11.51 6.04 -26.44
C ILE A 98 -11.28 4.78 -27.29
N ARG A 99 -10.83 4.96 -28.53
CA ARG A 99 -10.38 3.87 -29.41
C ARG A 99 -9.15 3.17 -28.80
N GLY A 100 -9.16 1.83 -28.77
CA GLY A 100 -8.04 1.03 -28.24
C GLY A 100 -7.97 0.92 -26.72
N LYS A 101 -9.02 1.27 -25.97
CA LYS A 101 -9.06 1.21 -24.51
C LYS A 101 -8.66 -0.15 -23.91
N SER A 102 -8.96 -1.26 -24.59
CA SER A 102 -8.55 -2.61 -24.14
C SER A 102 -7.06 -2.82 -24.21
N ALA A 103 -6.39 -2.34 -25.28
CA ALA A 103 -4.94 -2.39 -25.39
C ALA A 103 -4.25 -1.47 -24.36
N LEU A 104 -4.78 -0.25 -24.18
CA LEU A 104 -4.30 0.67 -23.14
C LEU A 104 -4.41 0.06 -21.75
N ARG A 105 -5.54 -0.61 -21.43
CA ARG A 105 -5.71 -1.33 -20.16
C ARG A 105 -4.67 -2.43 -19.99
N GLY A 106 -4.35 -3.19 -21.04
CA GLY A 106 -3.33 -4.23 -21.01
C GLY A 106 -1.94 -3.68 -20.68
N VAL A 107 -1.48 -2.67 -21.41
CA VAL A 107 -0.15 -2.04 -21.20
C VAL A 107 -0.04 -1.40 -19.82
N TYR A 108 -1.07 -0.68 -19.42
CA TYR A 108 -1.12 0.02 -18.15
C TYR A 108 -1.17 -0.95 -16.94
N PHE A 109 -1.66 -2.19 -17.12
CA PHE A 109 -1.73 -3.18 -16.06
C PHE A 109 -0.40 -3.95 -15.85
N VAL A 110 0.52 -3.91 -16.81
CA VAL A 110 1.83 -4.59 -16.73
C VAL A 110 2.57 -4.32 -15.40
N PRO A 111 2.67 -3.08 -14.89
CA PRO A 111 3.35 -2.80 -13.63
C PRO A 111 2.82 -3.58 -12.42
N ASN A 112 1.52 -3.87 -12.42
CA ASN A 112 0.90 -4.58 -11.30
C ASN A 112 1.15 -6.09 -11.31
N ILE A 113 1.51 -6.67 -12.48
CA ILE A 113 1.81 -8.09 -12.63
C ILE A 113 3.23 -8.40 -12.16
N LEU A 114 4.14 -7.43 -12.31
CA LEU A 114 5.53 -7.58 -11.92
C LEU A 114 5.69 -7.46 -10.40
N GLY A 115 6.52 -8.33 -9.82
CA GLY A 115 6.83 -8.26 -8.39
C GLY A 115 7.52 -6.94 -8.02
N GLY A 116 7.18 -6.38 -6.85
CA GLY A 116 7.69 -5.08 -6.39
C GLY A 116 9.21 -4.99 -6.35
N LEU A 117 9.88 -6.07 -5.92
CA LEU A 117 11.35 -6.14 -5.91
C LEU A 117 11.96 -6.06 -7.31
N VAL A 118 11.36 -6.77 -8.29
CA VAL A 118 11.85 -6.77 -9.69
C VAL A 118 11.74 -5.38 -10.28
N ILE A 119 10.58 -4.75 -10.14
CA ILE A 119 10.38 -3.37 -10.59
C ILE A 119 11.38 -2.44 -9.91
N GLY A 120 11.55 -2.56 -8.60
CA GLY A 120 12.46 -1.71 -7.86
C GLY A 120 13.90 -1.82 -8.35
N TYR A 121 14.40 -3.03 -8.65
CA TYR A 121 15.75 -3.19 -9.22
C TYR A 121 15.87 -2.59 -10.64
N ILE A 122 14.85 -2.73 -11.48
CA ILE A 122 14.82 -2.09 -12.80
C ILE A 122 14.92 -0.57 -12.67
N PHE A 123 14.07 0.03 -11.82
CA PHE A 123 14.08 1.47 -11.58
C PHE A 123 15.34 1.94 -10.85
N SER A 124 15.93 1.14 -9.97
CA SER A 124 17.22 1.44 -9.37
C SER A 124 18.30 1.60 -10.43
N PHE A 125 18.34 0.70 -11.42
CA PHE A 125 19.23 0.81 -12.55
C PHE A 125 18.95 2.06 -13.40
N ILE A 126 17.69 2.35 -13.69
CA ILE A 126 17.27 3.55 -14.45
C ILE A 126 17.71 4.82 -13.71
N PHE A 127 17.43 4.94 -12.41
CA PHE A 127 17.74 6.13 -11.63
C PHE A 127 19.24 6.32 -11.37
N THR A 128 19.99 5.21 -11.28
CA THR A 128 21.42 5.27 -10.95
C THR A 128 22.29 5.45 -12.18
N TYR A 129 21.91 4.88 -13.31
CA TYR A 129 22.76 4.86 -14.50
C TYR A 129 22.14 5.56 -15.71
N ILE A 130 20.88 5.27 -16.06
CA ILE A 130 20.29 5.78 -17.30
C ILE A 130 19.98 7.28 -17.20
N LEU A 131 19.28 7.70 -16.14
CA LEU A 131 18.90 9.12 -15.99
C LEU A 131 20.11 10.05 -15.87
N PRO A 132 21.19 9.75 -15.15
CA PRO A 132 22.40 10.57 -15.15
C PRO A 132 23.07 10.69 -16.52
N VAL A 133 23.11 9.62 -17.32
CA VAL A 133 23.63 9.69 -18.71
C VAL A 133 22.78 10.62 -19.55
N VAL A 134 21.45 10.50 -19.49
CA VAL A 134 20.52 11.41 -20.19
C VAL A 134 20.71 12.85 -19.69
N GLY A 135 20.80 13.05 -18.38
CA GLY A 135 21.01 14.37 -17.77
C GLY A 135 22.28 15.04 -18.25
N ASN A 136 23.39 14.29 -18.33
CA ASN A 136 24.67 14.79 -18.82
C ASN A 136 24.63 15.07 -20.35
N THR A 137 24.03 14.17 -21.13
CA THR A 137 23.95 14.31 -22.59
C THR A 137 23.13 15.55 -23.00
N PHE A 138 21.99 15.77 -22.33
CA PHE A 138 21.10 16.89 -22.64
C PHE A 138 21.30 18.11 -21.73
N ASN A 139 22.30 18.08 -20.85
CA ASN A 139 22.64 19.13 -19.89
C ASN A 139 21.48 19.51 -18.94
N ILE A 140 20.71 18.49 -18.50
CA ILE A 140 19.57 18.66 -17.58
C ILE A 140 20.07 18.49 -16.14
N GLY A 141 20.36 19.60 -15.47
CA GLY A 141 21.08 19.64 -14.19
C GLY A 141 20.52 18.74 -13.09
N PHE A 142 19.18 18.63 -12.93
CA PHE A 142 18.58 17.81 -11.88
C PHE A 142 18.65 16.30 -12.16
N LEU A 143 18.96 15.87 -13.40
CA LEU A 143 19.12 14.48 -13.80
C LEU A 143 20.60 14.02 -13.83
N GLN A 144 21.57 14.94 -13.70
CA GLN A 144 23.00 14.61 -13.80
C GLN A 144 23.49 13.69 -12.67
N ASN A 145 22.78 13.69 -11.55
CA ASN A 145 23.07 12.80 -10.43
C ASN A 145 21.87 11.88 -10.13
N SER A 146 22.17 10.71 -9.58
CA SER A 146 21.09 9.81 -9.16
C SER A 146 20.21 10.44 -8.08
N ILE A 147 18.91 10.51 -8.31
CA ILE A 147 17.94 10.97 -7.32
C ILE A 147 18.00 10.12 -6.04
N LEU A 148 18.36 8.83 -6.15
CA LEU A 148 18.45 7.91 -5.03
C LEU A 148 19.67 8.17 -4.14
N ALA A 149 20.67 8.91 -4.62
CA ALA A 149 21.86 9.27 -3.85
C ALA A 149 21.64 10.48 -2.93
N SER A 150 20.53 11.20 -3.07
CA SER A 150 20.24 12.41 -2.29
C SER A 150 19.34 12.10 -1.10
N GLU A 151 19.79 12.42 0.13
CA GLU A 151 18.94 12.30 1.34
C GLU A 151 17.62 13.06 1.24
N LYS A 152 17.64 14.20 0.54
CA LYS A 152 16.46 15.06 0.37
C LYS A 152 15.46 14.53 -0.65
N TYR A 153 15.94 13.87 -1.72
CA TYR A 153 15.12 13.53 -2.88
C TYR A 153 14.92 12.02 -3.09
N ALA A 154 15.69 11.14 -2.44
CA ALA A 154 15.57 9.69 -2.62
C ALA A 154 14.14 9.16 -2.39
N TRP A 155 13.43 9.72 -1.41
CA TRP A 155 12.04 9.35 -1.13
C TRP A 155 11.09 9.63 -2.30
N ILE A 156 11.38 10.65 -3.13
CA ILE A 156 10.60 10.97 -4.33
C ILE A 156 10.80 9.89 -5.38
N GLY A 157 12.03 9.40 -5.57
CA GLY A 157 12.30 8.27 -6.46
C GLY A 157 11.51 7.02 -6.05
N VAL A 158 11.52 6.71 -4.75
CA VAL A 158 10.72 5.60 -4.21
C VAL A 158 9.22 5.83 -4.40
N LEU A 159 8.75 7.06 -4.19
CA LEU A 159 7.34 7.43 -4.33
C LEU A 159 6.85 7.29 -5.79
N ILE A 160 7.64 7.76 -6.75
CA ILE A 160 7.31 7.64 -8.18
C ILE A 160 7.08 6.19 -8.57
N VAL A 161 7.98 5.29 -8.16
CA VAL A 161 7.86 3.85 -8.47
C VAL A 161 6.65 3.23 -7.76
N GLY A 162 6.46 3.53 -6.48
CA GLY A 162 5.33 3.03 -5.70
C GLY A 162 3.98 3.48 -6.26
N VAL A 163 3.84 4.76 -6.60
CA VAL A 163 2.63 5.32 -7.19
C VAL A 163 2.38 4.72 -8.58
N TRP A 164 3.40 4.69 -9.45
CA TRP A 164 3.28 4.12 -10.80
C TRP A 164 2.78 2.66 -10.76
N GLN A 165 3.31 1.85 -9.85
CA GLN A 165 2.87 0.46 -9.70
C GLN A 165 1.44 0.35 -9.15
N ALA A 166 1.07 1.18 -8.18
CA ALA A 166 -0.21 1.11 -7.50
C ALA A 166 -1.37 1.68 -8.34
N VAL A 167 -1.12 2.68 -9.20
CA VAL A 167 -2.16 3.35 -10.01
C VAL A 167 -2.97 2.34 -10.84
N ALA A 168 -2.37 1.25 -11.34
CA ALA A 168 -3.03 0.25 -12.14
C ALA A 168 -4.25 -0.39 -11.44
N MET A 169 -4.05 -0.95 -10.27
CA MET A 169 -5.12 -1.63 -9.52
C MET A 169 -6.19 -0.66 -9.03
N ASN A 170 -5.76 0.49 -8.52
CA ASN A 170 -6.68 1.52 -8.03
C ASN A 170 -7.58 2.08 -9.16
N THR A 171 -7.06 2.21 -10.38
CA THR A 171 -7.87 2.63 -11.55
C THR A 171 -8.94 1.60 -11.89
N ILE A 172 -8.64 0.30 -11.81
CA ILE A 172 -9.66 -0.74 -12.08
C ILE A 172 -10.81 -0.64 -11.08
N ILE A 173 -10.51 -0.42 -9.80
CA ILE A 173 -11.54 -0.24 -8.78
C ILE A 173 -12.41 0.99 -9.10
N TYR A 174 -11.80 2.12 -9.50
CA TYR A 174 -12.56 3.30 -9.92
C TYR A 174 -13.37 3.07 -11.19
N ILE A 175 -12.84 2.37 -12.20
CA ILE A 175 -13.59 2.02 -13.42
C ILE A 175 -14.82 1.17 -13.05
N SER A 176 -14.64 0.20 -12.15
CA SER A 176 -15.76 -0.62 -11.67
C SER A 176 -16.85 0.24 -11.02
N GLY A 177 -16.46 1.23 -10.21
CA GLY A 177 -17.40 2.18 -9.63
C GLY A 177 -18.09 3.07 -10.67
N LEU A 178 -17.34 3.61 -11.63
CA LEU A 178 -17.92 4.43 -12.69
C LEU A 178 -18.94 3.66 -13.56
N GLN A 179 -18.76 2.35 -13.70
CA GLN A 179 -19.67 1.49 -14.47
C GLN A 179 -20.94 1.12 -13.69
N THR A 180 -21.04 1.38 -12.40
CA THR A 180 -22.27 1.16 -11.62
C THR A 180 -23.25 2.33 -11.70
N VAL A 181 -22.81 3.49 -12.21
CA VAL A 181 -23.67 4.68 -12.34
C VAL A 181 -24.61 4.48 -13.52
N PRO A 182 -25.95 4.50 -13.31
CA PRO A 182 -26.93 4.31 -14.38
C PRO A 182 -26.90 5.46 -15.39
N GLU A 183 -27.13 5.16 -16.68
CA GLU A 183 -27.12 6.17 -17.75
C GLU A 183 -28.26 7.18 -17.62
N ASP A 184 -29.44 6.74 -17.15
CA ASP A 184 -30.61 7.59 -16.93
C ASP A 184 -30.34 8.76 -15.97
N VAL A 185 -29.46 8.59 -14.98
CA VAL A 185 -29.04 9.66 -14.06
C VAL A 185 -28.25 10.75 -14.81
N TYR A 186 -27.42 10.35 -15.78
CA TYR A 186 -26.71 11.30 -16.63
C TYR A 186 -27.65 12.03 -17.58
N GLU A 187 -28.62 11.32 -18.19
CA GLU A 187 -29.63 11.92 -19.07
C GLU A 187 -30.48 12.93 -18.31
N ALA A 188 -30.96 12.60 -17.11
CA ALA A 188 -31.71 13.52 -16.27
C ALA A 188 -30.90 14.79 -15.94
N SER A 189 -29.63 14.62 -15.57
CA SER A 189 -28.75 15.76 -15.27
C SER A 189 -28.48 16.68 -16.48
N MET A 190 -28.45 16.09 -17.69
CA MET A 190 -28.34 16.88 -18.93
C MET A 190 -29.61 17.67 -19.23
N LEU A 191 -30.78 17.10 -18.95
CA LEU A 191 -32.07 17.83 -19.08
C LEU A 191 -32.15 19.00 -18.11
N ASP A 192 -31.55 18.88 -16.92
CA ASP A 192 -31.41 19.95 -15.94
C ASP A 192 -30.33 20.99 -16.31
N GLY A 193 -29.66 20.85 -17.46
CA GLY A 193 -28.65 21.79 -17.97
C GLY A 193 -27.27 21.63 -17.32
N ALA A 194 -26.98 20.51 -16.62
CA ALA A 194 -25.67 20.30 -16.00
C ALA A 194 -24.58 20.04 -17.05
N GLY A 195 -23.54 20.85 -17.04
CA GLY A 195 -22.33 20.62 -17.82
C GLY A 195 -21.50 19.44 -17.26
N LYS A 196 -20.56 18.89 -18.05
CA LYS A 196 -19.71 17.72 -17.68
C LYS A 196 -19.01 17.85 -16.33
N TRP A 197 -18.55 19.05 -15.98
CA TRP A 197 -17.90 19.31 -14.70
C TRP A 197 -18.88 19.22 -13.52
N GLN A 198 -20.09 19.76 -13.70
CA GLN A 198 -21.16 19.66 -12.69
C GLN A 198 -21.65 18.24 -12.54
N GLN A 199 -21.84 17.49 -13.67
CA GLN A 199 -22.17 16.07 -13.65
C GLN A 199 -21.13 15.26 -12.88
N PHE A 200 -19.83 15.52 -13.10
CA PHE A 200 -18.78 14.81 -12.37
C PHE A 200 -18.90 15.04 -10.86
N TRP A 201 -18.95 16.30 -10.39
CA TRP A 201 -18.92 16.58 -8.96
C TRP A 201 -20.23 16.37 -8.23
N LYS A 202 -21.38 16.56 -8.91
CA LYS A 202 -22.71 16.49 -8.28
C LYS A 202 -23.43 15.14 -8.49
N VAL A 203 -22.99 14.37 -9.49
CA VAL A 203 -23.63 13.07 -9.83
C VAL A 203 -22.61 11.95 -9.72
N THR A 204 -21.56 11.97 -10.54
CA THR A 204 -20.61 10.85 -10.62
C THR A 204 -19.86 10.62 -9.32
N PHE A 205 -19.21 11.66 -8.79
CA PHE A 205 -18.34 11.55 -7.62
C PHE A 205 -19.09 11.08 -6.36
N PRO A 206 -20.30 11.59 -6.03
CA PRO A 206 -21.11 11.04 -4.95
C PRO A 206 -21.46 9.56 -5.12
N LEU A 207 -21.90 9.17 -6.31
CA LEU A 207 -22.31 7.78 -6.58
C LEU A 207 -21.14 6.78 -6.56
N VAL A 208 -19.92 7.22 -6.86
CA VAL A 208 -18.72 6.38 -6.78
C VAL A 208 -18.01 6.46 -5.43
N MET A 209 -18.54 7.19 -4.44
CA MET A 209 -17.93 7.39 -3.12
C MET A 209 -17.56 6.07 -2.43
N PRO A 210 -18.36 4.99 -2.46
CA PRO A 210 -17.97 3.71 -1.88
C PRO A 210 -16.66 3.16 -2.47
N PHE A 211 -16.42 3.35 -3.77
CA PHE A 211 -15.18 2.94 -4.42
C PHE A 211 -13.99 3.87 -4.07
N VAL A 212 -14.26 5.15 -3.81
CA VAL A 212 -13.27 6.08 -3.25
C VAL A 212 -12.82 5.60 -1.87
N THR A 213 -13.78 5.22 -1.03
CA THR A 213 -13.51 4.68 0.32
C THR A 213 -12.64 3.42 0.25
N ILE A 214 -13.02 2.46 -0.59
CA ILE A 214 -12.24 1.22 -0.78
C ILE A 214 -10.82 1.54 -1.23
N ASN A 215 -10.65 2.37 -2.27
CA ASN A 215 -9.35 2.75 -2.78
C ASN A 215 -8.49 3.48 -1.74
N LEU A 216 -9.10 4.40 -0.99
CA LEU A 216 -8.41 5.18 0.04
C LEU A 216 -7.88 4.27 1.15
N VAL A 217 -8.69 3.35 1.66
CA VAL A 217 -8.28 2.43 2.73
C VAL A 217 -7.21 1.46 2.25
N LEU A 218 -7.40 0.85 1.06
CA LEU A 218 -6.43 -0.09 0.50
C LEU A 218 -5.10 0.58 0.17
N SER A 219 -5.12 1.75 -0.47
CA SER A 219 -3.89 2.48 -0.81
C SER A 219 -3.15 2.96 0.42
N THR A 220 -3.85 3.51 1.43
CA THR A 220 -3.22 3.92 2.69
C THR A 220 -2.50 2.76 3.36
N LYS A 221 -3.17 1.61 3.49
CA LYS A 221 -2.55 0.40 4.03
C LYS A 221 -1.30 0.00 3.22
N ASN A 222 -1.41 -0.05 1.89
CA ASN A 222 -0.31 -0.49 1.03
C ASN A 222 0.90 0.45 1.11
N PHE A 223 0.69 1.78 1.14
CA PHE A 223 1.78 2.75 1.28
C PHE A 223 2.36 2.78 2.70
N LEU A 224 1.58 2.54 3.76
CA LEU A 224 2.12 2.36 5.11
C LEU A 224 3.03 1.12 5.18
N MET A 225 2.64 0.02 4.55
CA MET A 225 3.40 -1.24 4.56
C MET A 225 4.50 -1.31 3.50
N VAL A 226 4.96 -0.18 2.95
CA VAL A 226 6.01 -0.16 1.92
C VAL A 226 7.28 -0.88 2.39
N PHE A 227 7.69 -1.88 1.62
CA PHE A 227 8.88 -2.69 1.87
C PHE A 227 9.68 -2.93 0.59
N ASP A 228 9.07 -3.52 -0.45
CA ASP A 228 9.75 -3.95 -1.67
C ASP A 228 10.50 -2.82 -2.38
N GLN A 229 9.85 -1.66 -2.50
CA GLN A 229 10.44 -0.48 -3.14
C GLN A 229 11.62 0.06 -2.32
N ILE A 230 11.50 0.07 -0.97
CA ILE A 230 12.62 0.49 -0.11
C ILE A 230 13.78 -0.49 -0.21
N MET A 231 13.50 -1.79 -0.12
CA MET A 231 14.52 -2.84 -0.18
C MET A 231 15.30 -2.82 -1.49
N SER A 232 14.62 -2.63 -2.62
CA SER A 232 15.22 -2.73 -3.95
C SER A 232 15.84 -1.42 -4.46
N LEU A 233 15.28 -0.27 -4.12
CA LEU A 233 15.76 1.03 -4.61
C LEU A 233 16.86 1.64 -3.74
N THR A 234 16.65 1.67 -2.42
CA THR A 234 17.49 2.47 -1.52
C THR A 234 18.08 1.70 -0.35
N LYS A 235 17.54 0.55 -0.01
CA LYS A 235 17.87 -0.19 1.22
C LYS A 235 17.81 0.70 2.47
N GLY A 236 16.80 1.62 2.49
CA GLY A 236 16.62 2.60 3.55
C GLY A 236 17.51 3.83 3.47
N GLY A 237 18.47 3.88 2.52
CA GLY A 237 19.44 4.98 2.36
C GLY A 237 18.94 6.15 1.48
N PRO A 238 19.81 7.15 1.25
CA PRO A 238 21.05 7.38 1.98
C PRO A 238 20.83 7.82 3.45
N ALA A 239 21.77 7.56 4.33
CA ALA A 239 21.73 7.96 5.74
C ALA A 239 20.40 7.66 6.47
N GLN A 240 19.75 6.54 6.16
CA GLN A 240 18.42 6.11 6.70
C GLN A 240 17.25 7.06 6.32
N SER A 241 17.44 7.97 5.35
CA SER A 241 16.43 8.96 4.97
C SER A 241 15.16 8.38 4.33
N THR A 242 15.21 7.13 3.87
CA THR A 242 14.09 6.38 3.28
C THR A 242 13.77 5.10 4.03
N GLU A 243 14.19 4.98 5.29
CA GLU A 243 13.94 3.79 6.08
C GLU A 243 12.49 3.72 6.57
N SER A 244 11.68 2.83 5.97
CA SER A 244 10.31 2.58 6.43
C SER A 244 10.27 1.68 7.66
N ILE A 245 9.15 1.71 8.40
CA ILE A 245 8.93 0.83 9.55
C ILE A 245 9.06 -0.64 9.15
N SER A 246 8.42 -1.05 8.05
CA SER A 246 8.48 -2.43 7.55
C SER A 246 9.91 -2.86 7.25
N TYR A 247 10.70 -1.97 6.65
CA TYR A 247 12.10 -2.25 6.35
C TYR A 247 12.97 -2.29 7.62
N LEU A 248 12.75 -1.38 8.57
CA LEU A 248 13.44 -1.36 9.87
C LEU A 248 13.17 -2.65 10.66
N ILE A 249 11.90 -3.08 10.73
CA ILE A 249 11.51 -4.34 11.40
C ILE A 249 12.26 -5.52 10.78
N TYR A 250 12.28 -5.62 9.47
CA TYR A 250 12.98 -6.69 8.77
C TYR A 250 14.49 -6.64 9.04
N ARG A 251 15.13 -5.52 8.75
CA ARG A 251 16.60 -5.38 8.83
C ARG A 251 17.14 -5.60 10.24
N ASN A 252 16.56 -4.94 11.23
CA ASN A 252 17.04 -5.05 12.60
C ASN A 252 16.57 -6.33 13.30
N GLY A 253 15.39 -6.84 12.92
CA GLY A 253 14.87 -8.09 13.48
C GLY A 253 15.64 -9.31 13.00
N MET A 254 15.91 -9.38 11.70
CA MET A 254 16.54 -10.55 11.09
C MET A 254 18.07 -10.46 11.11
N ASP A 255 18.63 -9.35 10.64
CA ASP A 255 20.08 -9.17 10.51
C ASP A 255 20.70 -8.57 11.76
N GLY A 256 19.96 -7.72 12.47
CA GLY A 256 20.45 -6.98 13.65
C GLY A 256 20.32 -7.72 14.99
N GLY A 257 19.75 -8.92 15.02
CA GLY A 257 19.58 -9.70 16.25
C GLY A 257 18.66 -9.05 17.29
N GLN A 258 17.73 -8.19 16.86
CA GLN A 258 16.77 -7.48 17.73
C GLN A 258 15.33 -8.00 17.53
N PHE A 259 15.17 -9.32 17.35
CA PHE A 259 13.89 -9.90 16.95
C PHE A 259 12.76 -9.57 17.92
N GLY A 260 12.98 -9.70 19.24
CA GLY A 260 11.98 -9.37 20.27
C GLY A 260 11.56 -7.89 20.23
N PHE A 261 12.55 -6.98 20.16
CA PHE A 261 12.30 -5.54 20.05
C PHE A 261 11.53 -5.17 18.77
N GLN A 262 11.93 -5.73 17.63
CA GLN A 262 11.24 -5.48 16.36
C GLN A 262 9.88 -6.18 16.27
N SER A 263 9.68 -7.26 17.02
CA SER A 263 8.35 -7.86 17.20
C SER A 263 7.41 -6.91 17.94
N ALA A 264 7.88 -6.20 18.97
CA ALA A 264 7.10 -5.16 19.65
C ALA A 264 6.77 -4.00 18.70
N ASN A 265 7.75 -3.57 17.88
CA ASN A 265 7.53 -2.57 16.84
C ASN A 265 6.45 -3.01 15.83
N ALA A 266 6.50 -4.27 15.39
CA ALA A 266 5.50 -4.84 14.48
C ALA A 266 4.09 -4.85 15.09
N VAL A 267 3.96 -5.19 16.39
CA VAL A 267 2.67 -5.16 17.11
C VAL A 267 2.11 -3.73 17.17
N ILE A 268 2.94 -2.73 17.56
CA ILE A 268 2.50 -1.32 17.59
C ILE A 268 2.10 -0.88 16.17
N PHE A 269 2.90 -1.19 15.17
CA PHE A 269 2.61 -0.81 13.79
C PHE A 269 1.32 -1.44 13.27
N PHE A 270 1.05 -2.70 13.60
CA PHE A 270 -0.21 -3.35 13.29
C PHE A 270 -1.40 -2.60 13.92
N VAL A 271 -1.32 -2.26 15.21
CA VAL A 271 -2.37 -1.49 15.90
C VAL A 271 -2.59 -0.13 15.24
N VAL A 272 -1.51 0.56 14.86
CA VAL A 272 -1.57 1.85 14.15
C VAL A 272 -2.29 1.72 12.80
N ILE A 273 -1.94 0.71 11.99
CA ILE A 273 -2.60 0.46 10.68
C ILE A 273 -4.09 0.18 10.88
N VAL A 274 -4.45 -0.67 11.83
CA VAL A 274 -5.85 -0.99 12.14
C VAL A 274 -6.60 0.26 12.59
N ALA A 275 -6.02 1.05 13.49
CA ALA A 275 -6.65 2.29 13.98
C ALA A 275 -6.88 3.30 12.85
N ILE A 276 -5.90 3.51 11.96
CA ILE A 276 -6.04 4.39 10.79
C ILE A 276 -7.13 3.87 9.85
N SER A 277 -7.14 2.56 9.56
CA SER A 277 -8.13 1.96 8.66
C SER A 277 -9.56 2.08 9.21
N LEU A 278 -9.75 1.81 10.51
CA LEU A 278 -11.05 1.96 11.16
C LEU A 278 -11.50 3.43 11.20
N PHE A 279 -10.58 4.35 11.48
CA PHE A 279 -10.87 5.78 11.44
C PHE A 279 -11.30 6.23 10.04
N GLN A 280 -10.56 5.84 8.99
CA GLN A 280 -10.90 6.16 7.61
C GLN A 280 -12.28 5.61 7.23
N MET A 281 -12.55 4.34 7.53
CA MET A 281 -13.86 3.73 7.27
C MET A 281 -14.99 4.47 8.00
N GLY A 282 -14.80 4.79 9.29
CA GLY A 282 -15.81 5.50 10.08
C GLY A 282 -16.11 6.92 9.57
N VAL A 283 -15.09 7.64 9.08
CA VAL A 283 -15.26 8.97 8.50
C VAL A 283 -15.95 8.90 7.13
N MET A 284 -15.54 7.94 6.30
CA MET A 284 -16.05 7.82 4.93
C MET A 284 -17.49 7.31 4.90
N ASN A 285 -17.84 6.28 5.71
CA ASN A 285 -19.21 5.76 5.78
C ASN A 285 -20.21 6.87 6.17
N LYS A 286 -19.85 7.74 7.13
CA LYS A 286 -20.70 8.89 7.48
C LYS A 286 -20.93 9.86 6.32
N LYS A 287 -19.96 10.00 5.42
CA LYS A 287 -20.11 10.83 4.22
C LYS A 287 -20.95 10.14 3.15
N GLU A 288 -20.85 8.82 3.02
CA GLU A 288 -21.70 8.03 2.11
C GLU A 288 -23.19 8.08 2.51
N GLU A 289 -23.48 8.06 3.81
CA GLU A 289 -24.85 8.18 4.33
C GLU A 289 -25.47 9.58 4.13
N GLN A 290 -24.66 10.61 3.89
CA GLN A 290 -25.11 11.99 3.70
C GLN A 290 -25.31 12.39 2.24
N LEU A 291 -24.94 11.52 1.30
CA LEU A 291 -25.03 11.74 -0.16
C LEU A 291 -26.18 10.99 -0.78
#